data_a8aec36a2d32987b1c6181233131d30e
#
_entry.id   a8aec36a2d32987b1c6181233131d30e
#
_cell.length_a   1.000
_cell.length_b   1.000
_cell.length_c   1.000
_cell.angle_alpha   90.00
_cell.angle_beta   90.00
_cell.angle_gamma   90.00
#
_symmetry.space_group_name_H-M   'P 1'
#
loop_
_entity.id
_entity.type
_entity.pdbx_description
1 polymer ?
#
loop_
_entity_poly.entity_id
_entity_poly.type
_entity_poly.pdbx_seq_one_letter_code
_entity_poly.pdbx_strand_id
1 'polypeptide(L)'
;MQVSLKTTAKKHKATLNGEIGFVETATLYETAQQIARNPKETQIDWSNLTAIHYAGVQVLFALRKSLEERGYKVQFTEPNPQLYQHLHTFGVWDALIQS
;
A
#
# COMPACT_ATOMS: atom_id res chain seq x y z
N MET A 1 -9.16 3.37 12.38
CA MET A 1 -8.66 2.15 11.72
C MET A 1 -7.33 2.42 11.05
N GLN A 2 -6.43 1.46 11.12
CA GLN A 2 -5.14 1.59 10.46
C GLN A 2 -5.23 1.49 8.94
N VAL A 3 -6.23 0.78 8.43
CA VAL A 3 -6.43 0.60 6.99
C VAL A 3 -7.85 1.02 6.63
N SER A 4 -8.00 1.92 5.67
CA SER A 4 -9.32 2.28 5.16
C SER A 4 -9.28 2.38 3.64
N LEU A 5 -10.40 2.06 3.01
CA LEU A 5 -10.52 2.08 1.56
C LEU A 5 -11.68 2.97 1.16
N LYS A 6 -11.41 3.91 0.26
CA LYS A 6 -12.41 4.76 -0.34
C LYS A 6 -12.43 4.48 -1.84
N THR A 7 -13.60 4.20 -2.37
CA THR A 7 -13.76 3.85 -3.78
C THR A 7 -14.68 4.84 -4.45
N THR A 8 -14.25 5.38 -5.58
CA THR A 8 -15.08 6.18 -6.47
C THR A 8 -15.29 5.40 -7.77
N ALA A 9 -16.03 6.00 -8.72
CA ALA A 9 -16.27 5.36 -10.00
C ALA A 9 -14.98 5.08 -10.78
N LYS A 10 -13.94 5.88 -10.56
CA LYS A 10 -12.71 5.82 -11.37
C LYS A 10 -11.47 5.36 -10.61
N LYS A 11 -11.48 5.41 -9.29
CA LYS A 11 -10.27 5.06 -8.56
C LYS A 11 -10.53 4.59 -7.13
N HIS A 12 -9.56 3.86 -6.60
CA HIS A 12 -9.48 3.49 -5.20
C HIS A 12 -8.47 4.37 -4.49
N LYS A 13 -8.75 4.69 -3.23
CA LYS A 13 -7.78 5.31 -2.35
C LYS A 13 -7.71 4.50 -1.07
N ALA A 14 -6.56 3.86 -0.84
CA ALA A 14 -6.30 3.13 0.39
C ALA A 14 -5.47 4.03 1.31
N THR A 15 -5.95 4.26 2.52
CA THR A 15 -5.27 5.10 3.51
C THR A 15 -4.73 4.21 4.62
N LEU A 16 -3.44 4.34 4.90
CA LEU A 16 -2.75 3.55 5.92
C LEU A 16 -2.23 4.50 6.99
N ASN A 17 -2.61 4.25 8.24
CA ASN A 17 -2.27 5.14 9.36
C ASN A 17 -1.64 4.36 10.51
N GLY A 18 -0.77 5.02 11.26
CA GLY A 18 -0.17 4.47 12.47
C GLY A 18 0.79 3.35 12.18
N GLU A 19 0.62 2.21 12.83
CA GLU A 19 1.46 1.04 12.64
C GLU A 19 0.64 -0.11 12.07
N ILE A 20 1.16 -0.74 11.03
CA ILE A 20 0.59 -1.97 10.48
C ILE A 20 1.49 -3.11 10.90
N GLY A 21 1.11 -3.78 11.98
CA GLY A 21 1.80 -4.94 12.48
C GLY A 21 1.36 -6.21 11.79
N PHE A 22 1.78 -7.36 12.35
CA PHE A 22 1.45 -8.66 11.78
C PHE A 22 -0.06 -8.89 11.70
N VAL A 23 -0.78 -8.51 12.76
CA VAL A 23 -2.24 -8.72 12.82
C VAL A 23 -2.95 -7.85 11.77
N GLU A 24 -2.56 -6.59 11.66
CA GLU A 24 -3.18 -5.65 10.72
C GLU A 24 -2.85 -5.97 9.26
N THR A 25 -1.82 -6.77 9.03
CA THR A 25 -1.47 -7.22 7.68
C THR A 25 -2.61 -8.04 7.06
N ALA A 26 -3.35 -8.80 7.86
CA ALA A 26 -4.51 -9.55 7.35
C ALA A 26 -5.58 -8.60 6.79
N THR A 27 -5.85 -7.51 7.50
CA THR A 27 -6.80 -6.49 7.02
C THR A 27 -6.30 -5.82 5.74
N LEU A 28 -5.00 -5.53 5.68
CA LEU A 28 -4.40 -4.96 4.48
C LEU A 28 -4.53 -5.91 3.29
N TYR A 29 -4.31 -7.20 3.52
CA TYR A 29 -4.45 -8.22 2.48
C TYR A 29 -5.88 -8.28 1.96
N GLU A 30 -6.88 -8.26 2.85
CA GLU A 30 -8.28 -8.25 2.44
C GLU A 30 -8.61 -7.01 1.61
N THR A 31 -8.11 -5.84 2.01
CA THR A 31 -8.29 -4.61 1.27
C THR A 31 -7.67 -4.71 -0.12
N ALA A 32 -6.47 -5.27 -0.21
CA ALA A 32 -5.80 -5.47 -1.48
C ALA A 32 -6.59 -6.42 -2.39
N GLN A 33 -7.20 -7.46 -1.83
CA GLN A 33 -8.05 -8.37 -2.59
C GLN A 33 -9.29 -7.66 -3.13
N GLN A 34 -9.92 -6.80 -2.34
CA GLN A 34 -11.06 -6.02 -2.80
C GLN A 34 -10.69 -5.13 -3.98
N ILE A 35 -9.54 -4.47 -3.91
CA ILE A 35 -9.04 -3.65 -5.01
C ILE A 35 -8.80 -4.52 -6.25
N ALA A 36 -8.18 -5.66 -6.08
CA ALA A 36 -7.85 -6.55 -7.20
C ALA A 36 -9.09 -7.12 -7.89
N ARG A 37 -10.17 -7.35 -7.15
CA ARG A 37 -11.43 -7.86 -7.70
C ARG A 37 -12.18 -6.81 -8.52
N ASN A 38 -11.97 -5.54 -8.23
CA ASN A 38 -12.59 -4.43 -8.95
C ASN A 38 -11.49 -3.43 -9.30
N PRO A 39 -10.61 -3.80 -10.24
CA PRO A 39 -9.39 -3.02 -10.46
C PRO A 39 -9.69 -1.64 -11.01
N LYS A 40 -9.00 -0.67 -10.46
CA LYS A 40 -9.06 0.74 -10.85
C LYS A 40 -7.71 1.36 -10.59
N GLU A 41 -7.48 2.55 -11.12
CA GLU A 41 -6.35 3.35 -10.67
C GLU A 41 -6.40 3.46 -9.15
N THR A 42 -5.28 3.23 -8.49
CA THR A 42 -5.23 3.12 -7.04
C THR A 42 -4.16 4.06 -6.48
N GLN A 43 -4.52 4.80 -5.45
CA GLN A 43 -3.58 5.59 -4.67
C GLN A 43 -3.44 4.97 -3.30
N ILE A 44 -2.19 4.76 -2.87
CA ILE A 44 -1.87 4.29 -1.53
C ILE A 44 -1.37 5.50 -0.75
N ASP A 45 -2.18 5.96 0.19
CA ASP A 45 -1.83 7.10 1.04
C ASP A 45 -1.27 6.57 2.36
N TRP A 46 0.03 6.61 2.51
CA TRP A 46 0.73 6.21 3.73
C TRP A 46 1.47 7.36 4.40
N SER A 47 1.05 8.58 4.12
CA SER A 47 1.71 9.76 4.69
C SER A 47 1.67 9.81 6.22
N ASN A 48 0.69 9.14 6.83
CA ASN A 48 0.57 9.06 8.29
C ASN A 48 0.91 7.68 8.85
N LEU A 49 1.48 6.82 8.04
CA LEU A 49 1.95 5.50 8.48
C LEU A 49 3.35 5.65 9.07
N THR A 50 3.59 5.09 10.25
CA THR A 50 4.89 5.20 10.91
C THR A 50 5.72 3.92 10.83
N ALA A 51 5.06 2.77 10.72
CA ALA A 51 5.74 1.49 10.59
C ALA A 51 4.82 0.49 9.91
N ILE A 52 5.42 -0.47 9.22
CA ILE A 52 4.67 -1.52 8.55
C ILE A 52 5.48 -2.82 8.62
N HIS A 53 4.80 -3.90 8.98
CA HIS A 53 5.42 -5.22 9.00
C HIS A 53 5.85 -5.61 7.57
N TYR A 54 6.94 -6.36 7.46
CA TYR A 54 7.47 -6.76 6.17
C TYR A 54 6.44 -7.47 5.30
N ALA A 55 5.60 -8.32 5.89
CA ALA A 55 4.53 -8.99 5.17
C ALA A 55 3.54 -7.99 4.56
N GLY A 56 3.29 -6.86 5.24
CA GLY A 56 2.44 -5.79 4.70
C GLY A 56 3.06 -5.13 3.48
N VAL A 57 4.37 -4.92 3.50
CA VAL A 57 5.09 -4.39 2.34
C VAL A 57 4.95 -5.34 1.15
N GLN A 58 5.05 -6.64 1.39
CA GLN A 58 4.88 -7.63 0.33
C GLN A 58 3.47 -7.62 -0.26
N VAL A 59 2.45 -7.39 0.57
CA VAL A 59 1.07 -7.26 0.10
C VAL A 59 0.94 -6.06 -0.85
N LEU A 60 1.49 -4.91 -0.46
CA LEU A 60 1.45 -3.71 -1.31
C LEU A 60 2.21 -3.92 -2.61
N PHE A 61 3.35 -4.57 -2.55
CA PHE A 61 4.16 -4.89 -3.72
C PHE A 61 3.40 -5.77 -4.70
N ALA A 62 2.76 -6.83 -4.19
CA ALA A 62 2.00 -7.76 -5.01
C ALA A 62 0.77 -7.07 -5.63
N LEU A 63 0.10 -6.21 -4.87
CA LEU A 63 -1.03 -5.44 -5.39
C LEU A 63 -0.60 -4.53 -6.54
N ARG A 64 0.48 -3.79 -6.35
CA ARG A 64 1.00 -2.91 -7.39
C ARG A 64 1.31 -3.69 -8.66
N LYS A 65 2.04 -4.79 -8.52
CA LYS A 65 2.41 -5.61 -9.65
C LYS A 65 1.18 -6.14 -10.40
N SER A 66 0.20 -6.65 -9.65
CA SER A 66 -1.03 -7.19 -10.22
C SER A 66 -1.79 -6.13 -11.00
N LEU A 67 -1.95 -4.93 -10.45
CA LEU A 67 -2.71 -3.87 -11.10
C LEU A 67 -1.96 -3.31 -12.31
N GLU A 68 -0.66 -3.11 -12.20
CA GLU A 68 0.13 -2.56 -13.29
C GLU A 68 0.20 -3.53 -14.48
N GLU A 69 0.26 -4.83 -14.22
CA GLU A 69 0.21 -5.83 -15.28
C GLU A 69 -1.12 -5.80 -16.05
N ARG A 70 -2.18 -5.31 -15.40
CA ARG A 70 -3.50 -5.17 -16.02
C ARG A 70 -3.77 -3.78 -16.57
N GLY A 71 -2.76 -2.90 -16.56
CA GLY A 71 -2.85 -1.57 -17.14
C GLY A 71 -3.37 -0.48 -16.21
N TYR A 72 -3.46 -0.75 -14.90
CA TYR A 72 -3.92 0.22 -13.93
C TYR A 72 -2.75 0.85 -13.19
N LYS A 73 -2.80 2.16 -12.98
CA LYS A 73 -1.76 2.86 -12.24
C LYS A 73 -1.92 2.66 -10.74
N VAL A 74 -0.79 2.49 -10.07
CA VAL A 74 -0.72 2.50 -8.61
C VAL A 74 0.28 3.56 -8.19
N GLN A 75 -0.18 4.51 -7.37
CA GLN A 75 0.65 5.60 -6.89
C GLN A 75 0.72 5.54 -5.38
N PHE A 76 1.91 5.81 -4.84
CA PHE A 76 2.14 5.94 -3.41
C PHE A 76 2.36 7.41 -3.10
N THR A 77 1.75 7.90 -2.02
CA THR A 77 2.10 9.23 -1.52
C THR A 77 3.51 9.21 -0.95
N GLU A 78 4.11 10.37 -0.82
CA GLU A 78 5.44 10.46 -0.23
C GLU A 78 5.38 10.03 1.24
N PRO A 79 6.26 9.13 1.69
CA PRO A 79 6.26 8.71 3.08
C PRO A 79 6.80 9.82 3.98
N ASN A 80 6.31 9.86 5.23
CA ASN A 80 6.91 10.73 6.24
C ASN A 80 8.33 10.24 6.60
N PRO A 81 9.15 11.06 7.26
CA PRO A 81 10.54 10.68 7.55
C PRO A 81 10.69 9.39 8.35
N GLN A 82 9.78 9.13 9.29
CA GLN A 82 9.83 7.92 10.10
C GLN A 82 9.56 6.67 9.25
N LEU A 83 8.56 6.72 8.41
CA LEU A 83 8.26 5.62 7.50
C LEU A 83 9.37 5.42 6.48
N TYR A 84 9.91 6.50 5.95
CA TYR A 84 11.01 6.45 4.99
C TYR A 84 12.20 5.68 5.56
N GLN A 85 12.60 5.98 6.80
CA GLN A 85 13.70 5.28 7.44
C GLN A 85 13.37 3.81 7.68
N HIS A 86 12.13 3.54 8.07
CA HIS A 86 11.67 2.17 8.31
C HIS A 86 11.74 1.34 7.03
N LEU A 87 11.26 1.87 5.92
CA LEU A 87 11.29 1.20 4.63
C LEU A 87 12.73 1.05 4.12
N HIS A 88 13.54 2.05 4.33
CA HIS A 88 14.94 2.02 3.92
C HIS A 88 15.72 0.91 4.64
N THR A 89 15.41 0.69 5.92
CA THR A 89 16.01 -0.39 6.70
C THR A 89 15.75 -1.77 6.07
N PHE A 90 14.58 -1.95 5.45
CA PHE A 90 14.25 -3.19 4.76
C PHE A 90 14.86 -3.28 3.35
N GLY A 91 15.42 -2.19 2.84
CA GLY A 91 15.93 -2.16 1.48
C GLY A 91 14.86 -2.24 0.40
N VAL A 92 13.60 -1.96 0.73
CA VAL A 92 12.48 -2.12 -0.22
C VAL A 92 12.00 -0.80 -0.81
N TRP A 93 12.45 0.34 -0.26
CA TRP A 93 11.98 1.64 -0.76
C TRP A 93 12.27 1.83 -2.25
N ASP A 94 13.51 1.56 -2.63
CA ASP A 94 13.91 1.73 -4.02
C ASP A 94 13.13 0.78 -4.94
N ALA A 95 12.91 -0.45 -4.49
CA ALA A 95 12.16 -1.42 -5.27
C ALA A 95 10.70 -0.97 -5.47
N LEU A 96 10.09 -0.35 -4.45
CA LEU A 96 8.71 0.11 -4.55
C LEU A 96 8.54 1.28 -5.53
N ILE A 97 9.50 2.21 -5.55
CA ILE A 97 9.37 3.40 -6.37
C ILE A 97 9.98 3.26 -7.76
N GLN A 98 10.91 2.32 -7.94
CA GLN A 98 11.63 2.15 -9.20
C GLN A 98 11.14 0.98 -10.04
N SER A 99 10.33 0.13 -9.47
CA SER A 99 9.84 -1.05 -10.19
C SER A 99 8.76 -0.74 -11.23
#